data_c31af31347320bf25dcde504e80d358b
#
_entry.id   c31af31347320bf25dcde504e80d358b
#
_cell.length_a   1.000
_cell.length_b   1.000
_cell.length_c   1.000
_cell.angle_alpha   90.00
_cell.angle_beta   90.00
_cell.angle_gamma   90.00
#
_symmetry.space_group_name_H-M   'P 1'
#
loop_
_entity.id
_entity.type
_entity.pdbx_description
1 polymer ?
#
loop_
_entity_poly.entity_id
_entity_poly.type
_entity_poly.pdbx_seq_one_letter_code
_entity_poly.pdbx_strand_id
1 'polypeptide(L)'
;VGVECTERESRIKVYATAVYKNAKISVENRNGFTEKKVCDLAPDACMFWKLKENLCNTDYVVTVKDGDGNVLVCCKEYKKENKPIPRPAELLKKPGELKSCEELYLAGEHLEQYRHATFDPTDYYLEGLRRDPSDIRLNNAYGLYLYKNGQVKESAAYFRKAIEKQTWKTPNPYLGECYFNLGLALETLEEYEEAYDAFYKSTWSDETRGTGYYHLARIKSLRGQYREALEFARTALIRNWHDIKVRGFIAAMNRKLQIRDEAFLLESCRL
;
A
#
# COMPACT_ATOMS: atom_id res chain seq x y z
N VAL A 1 4.74 17.59 3.35
CA VAL A 1 5.42 18.69 4.06
C VAL A 1 5.41 18.39 5.55
N GLY A 2 6.58 18.44 6.18
CA GLY A 2 6.75 18.37 7.62
C GLY A 2 7.39 19.66 8.14
N VAL A 3 6.91 20.16 9.26
CA VAL A 3 7.49 21.31 9.96
C VAL A 3 7.94 20.84 11.32
N GLU A 4 9.23 20.97 11.58
CA GLU A 4 9.85 20.66 12.88
C GLU A 4 10.19 21.98 13.56
N CYS A 5 9.59 22.21 14.72
CA CYS A 5 9.87 23.37 15.55
C CYS A 5 10.48 22.91 16.88
N THR A 6 11.63 23.46 17.20
CA THR A 6 12.27 23.33 18.50
C THR A 6 12.31 24.71 19.16
N GLU A 7 12.70 24.80 20.41
CA GLU A 7 12.88 26.10 21.09
C GLU A 7 13.90 27.02 20.41
N ARG A 8 14.80 26.45 19.61
CA ARG A 8 15.93 27.19 19.00
C ARG A 8 15.79 27.45 17.51
N GLU A 9 15.06 26.60 16.79
CA GLU A 9 14.99 26.69 15.33
C GLU A 9 13.76 26.00 14.76
N SER A 10 13.36 26.42 13.57
CA SER A 10 12.36 25.73 12.78
C SER A 10 12.94 25.26 11.45
N ARG A 11 12.55 24.04 11.06
CA ARG A 11 12.97 23.39 9.82
C ARG A 11 11.76 22.90 9.06
N ILE A 12 11.80 23.05 7.74
CA ILE A 12 10.82 22.50 6.82
C ILE A 12 11.45 21.32 6.10
N LYS A 13 10.69 20.24 6.01
CA LYS A 13 11.00 19.06 5.19
C LYS A 13 9.93 18.95 4.11
N VAL A 14 10.35 18.81 2.86
CA VAL A 14 9.45 18.52 1.75
C VAL A 14 9.91 17.26 1.06
N TYR A 15 9.03 16.26 1.04
CA TYR A 15 9.19 15.03 0.28
C TYR A 15 8.18 15.02 -0.86
N ALA A 16 8.61 14.67 -2.05
CA ALA A 16 7.76 14.60 -3.23
C ALA A 16 7.73 13.18 -3.80
N THR A 17 6.59 12.79 -4.35
CA THR A 17 6.40 11.48 -5.01
C THR A 17 6.65 11.52 -6.52
N ALA A 18 6.92 12.73 -7.06
CA ALA A 18 7.27 12.97 -8.45
C ALA A 18 8.36 14.04 -8.54
N VAL A 19 8.95 14.19 -9.73
CA VAL A 19 9.97 15.22 -10.00
C VAL A 19 9.27 16.53 -10.33
N TYR A 20 9.59 17.59 -9.57
CA TYR A 20 9.13 18.96 -9.81
C TYR A 20 10.34 19.88 -9.94
N LYS A 21 10.53 20.45 -11.13
CA LYS A 21 11.59 21.43 -11.39
C LYS A 21 11.13 22.82 -10.96
N ASN A 22 12.06 23.60 -10.37
CA ASN A 22 11.81 24.97 -9.93
C ASN A 22 10.59 25.11 -9.00
N ALA A 23 10.35 24.14 -8.14
CA ALA A 23 9.25 24.20 -7.16
C ALA A 23 9.46 25.40 -6.23
N LYS A 24 8.38 26.12 -5.95
CA LYS A 24 8.37 27.33 -5.12
C LYS A 24 7.74 27.00 -3.77
N ILE A 25 8.50 27.17 -2.70
CA ILE A 25 8.04 26.94 -1.33
C ILE A 25 7.95 28.28 -0.63
N SER A 26 6.82 28.60 -0.05
CA SER A 26 6.63 29.79 0.79
C SER A 26 6.18 29.41 2.19
N VAL A 27 6.67 30.14 3.17
CA VAL A 27 6.25 30.07 4.57
C VAL A 27 5.77 31.45 4.98
N GLU A 28 4.60 31.51 5.54
CA GLU A 28 3.98 32.75 6.01
C GLU A 28 3.46 32.53 7.42
N ASN A 29 3.64 33.52 8.30
CA ASN A 29 3.02 33.52 9.62
C ASN A 29 2.07 34.72 9.79
N ARG A 30 1.25 34.70 10.85
CA ARG A 30 0.32 35.81 11.13
C ARG A 30 1.01 37.12 11.49
N ASN A 31 2.28 37.07 11.89
CA ASN A 31 3.04 38.24 12.31
C ASN A 31 3.72 38.96 11.14
N GLY A 32 3.40 38.58 9.88
CA GLY A 32 3.93 39.19 8.68
C GLY A 32 5.27 38.61 8.20
N PHE A 33 5.81 37.61 8.88
CA PHE A 33 7.00 36.91 8.40
C PHE A 33 6.66 36.12 7.12
N THR A 34 7.47 36.29 6.11
CA THR A 34 7.39 35.53 4.85
C THR A 34 8.78 35.16 4.39
N GLU A 35 9.00 33.87 4.17
CA GLU A 35 10.24 33.37 3.58
C GLU A 35 9.93 32.47 2.39
N LYS A 36 10.72 32.55 1.30
CA LYS A 36 10.50 31.80 0.07
C LYS A 36 11.78 31.10 -0.35
N LYS A 37 11.62 29.89 -0.90
CA LYS A 37 12.71 29.09 -1.46
C LYS A 37 12.27 28.48 -2.78
N VAL A 38 13.18 28.45 -3.76
CA VAL A 38 12.99 27.72 -5.01
C VAL A 38 14.00 26.59 -5.07
N CYS A 39 13.54 25.39 -5.37
CA CYS A 39 14.39 24.21 -5.48
C CYS A 39 13.72 23.14 -6.34
N ASP A 40 14.50 22.20 -6.81
CA ASP A 40 13.98 20.98 -7.42
C ASP A 40 13.56 20.00 -6.32
N LEU A 41 12.43 19.33 -6.54
CA LEU A 41 11.94 18.26 -5.68
C LEU A 41 11.95 16.95 -6.46
N ALA A 42 12.33 15.85 -5.80
CA ALA A 42 12.36 14.53 -6.42
C ALA A 42 12.09 13.43 -5.37
N PRO A 43 11.62 12.25 -5.80
CA PRO A 43 11.30 11.14 -4.89
C PRO A 43 12.51 10.58 -4.13
N ASP A 44 13.70 10.72 -4.69
CA ASP A 44 14.97 10.21 -4.17
C ASP A 44 15.66 11.15 -3.17
N ALA A 45 15.12 12.37 -2.99
CA ALA A 45 15.72 13.37 -2.12
C ALA A 45 14.65 14.13 -1.32
N CYS A 46 14.80 14.13 0.01
CA CYS A 46 14.01 15.01 0.86
C CYS A 46 14.67 16.38 0.93
N MET A 47 13.91 17.43 0.63
CA MET A 47 14.39 18.81 0.79
C MET A 47 14.33 19.23 2.26
N PHE A 48 15.44 19.74 2.78
CA PHE A 48 15.53 20.31 4.11
C PHE A 48 15.79 21.82 4.02
N TRP A 49 15.04 22.57 4.81
CA TRP A 49 15.16 24.02 4.86
C TRP A 49 15.05 24.54 6.28
N LYS A 50 16.14 25.11 6.79
CA LYS A 50 16.17 25.82 8.06
C LYS A 50 15.69 27.25 7.82
N LEU A 51 14.67 27.67 8.59
CA LEU A 51 14.13 29.01 8.53
C LEU A 51 14.98 30.01 9.32
N LYS A 52 14.89 31.29 8.96
CA LYS A 52 15.54 32.39 9.68
C LYS A 52 14.82 32.70 11.01
N GLU A 53 13.48 32.57 11.01
CA GLU A 53 12.69 32.73 12.22
C GLU A 53 12.24 31.39 12.77
N ASN A 54 12.05 31.39 14.08
CA ASN A 54 11.46 30.25 14.77
C ASN A 54 9.93 30.34 14.74
N LEU A 55 9.27 29.33 14.19
CA LEU A 55 7.83 29.23 14.09
C LEU A 55 7.17 28.64 15.34
N CYS A 56 7.96 28.29 16.36
CA CYS A 56 7.43 27.66 17.57
C CYS A 56 6.33 28.56 18.21
N ASN A 57 5.16 27.98 18.47
CA ASN A 57 4.00 28.68 19.03
C ASN A 57 3.41 29.81 18.15
N THR A 58 3.70 29.83 16.85
CA THR A 58 3.11 30.78 15.91
C THR A 58 2.21 30.07 14.91
N ASP A 59 1.11 30.73 14.51
CA ASP A 59 0.30 30.25 13.38
C ASP A 59 1.09 30.44 12.09
N TYR A 60 1.32 29.39 11.34
CA TYR A 60 2.02 29.44 10.05
C TYR A 60 1.28 28.68 8.94
N VAL A 61 1.58 29.04 7.72
CA VAL A 61 1.13 28.36 6.50
C VAL A 61 2.35 28.10 5.63
N VAL A 62 2.55 26.83 5.25
CA VAL A 62 3.56 26.44 4.27
C VAL A 62 2.85 26.06 2.99
N THR A 63 3.18 26.72 1.89
CA THR A 63 2.63 26.44 0.56
C THR A 63 3.74 25.98 -0.37
N VAL A 64 3.52 24.85 -1.04
CA VAL A 64 4.42 24.34 -2.08
C VAL A 64 3.70 24.43 -3.43
N LYS A 65 4.36 25.06 -4.40
CA LYS A 65 3.88 25.20 -5.78
C LYS A 65 4.86 24.56 -6.73
N ASP A 66 4.38 24.09 -7.87
CA ASP A 66 5.26 23.67 -8.97
C ASP A 66 5.94 24.88 -9.66
N GLY A 67 6.75 24.61 -10.70
CA GLY A 67 7.41 25.66 -11.49
C GLY A 67 6.44 26.62 -12.17
N ASP A 68 5.26 26.14 -12.57
CA ASP A 68 4.21 26.89 -13.25
C ASP A 68 3.34 27.70 -12.28
N GLY A 69 3.46 27.47 -10.98
CA GLY A 69 2.76 28.20 -9.94
C GLY A 69 1.50 27.51 -9.43
N ASN A 70 1.20 26.29 -9.86
CA ASN A 70 0.08 25.51 -9.33
C ASN A 70 0.39 25.04 -7.90
N VAL A 71 -0.59 25.10 -7.01
CA VAL A 71 -0.45 24.67 -5.62
C VAL A 71 -0.44 23.14 -5.57
N LEU A 72 0.67 22.57 -5.13
CA LEU A 72 0.79 21.13 -4.89
C LEU A 72 0.27 20.74 -3.50
N VAL A 73 0.62 21.53 -2.48
CA VAL A 73 0.18 21.31 -1.10
C VAL A 73 0.22 22.60 -0.31
N CYS A 74 -0.74 22.73 0.61
CA CYS A 74 -0.78 23.80 1.60
C CYS A 74 -0.91 23.16 2.99
N CYS A 75 0.11 23.38 3.84
CA CYS A 75 0.18 22.85 5.21
C CYS A 75 0.00 24.01 6.20
N LYS A 76 -0.97 23.88 7.10
CA LYS A 76 -1.20 24.81 8.21
C LYS A 76 -0.77 24.16 9.52
N GLU A 77 -0.43 24.98 10.51
CA GLU A 77 -0.18 24.46 11.83
C GLU A 77 -1.38 23.66 12.35
N TYR A 78 -1.11 22.49 12.87
CA TYR A 78 -2.11 21.69 13.56
C TYR A 78 -2.24 22.17 15.02
N LYS A 79 -3.34 22.84 15.34
CA LYS A 79 -3.65 23.18 16.73
C LYS A 79 -4.21 21.94 17.44
N LYS A 80 -3.53 21.54 18.50
CA LYS A 80 -4.03 20.49 19.39
C LYS A 80 -5.31 21.02 20.07
N GLU A 81 -6.44 20.48 19.65
CA GLU A 81 -7.68 20.69 20.39
C GLU A 81 -7.79 19.67 21.51
N ASN A 82 -8.12 20.12 22.72
CA ASN A 82 -8.50 19.23 23.80
C ASN A 82 -9.86 18.61 23.47
N LYS A 83 -9.84 17.45 22.85
CA LYS A 83 -11.07 16.67 22.61
C LYS A 83 -11.51 15.99 23.91
N PRO A 84 -12.83 15.85 24.14
CA PRO A 84 -13.32 15.09 25.28
C PRO A 84 -12.75 13.66 25.22
N ILE A 85 -12.45 13.12 26.39
CA ILE A 85 -11.93 11.73 26.51
C ILE A 85 -12.98 10.79 25.87
N PRO A 86 -12.61 9.98 24.90
CA PRO A 86 -13.54 9.04 24.28
C PRO A 86 -14.07 8.06 25.35
N ARG A 87 -15.28 7.55 25.14
CA ARG A 87 -15.81 6.48 25.98
C ARG A 87 -14.86 5.27 25.94
N PRO A 88 -14.75 4.51 27.05
CA PRO A 88 -13.99 3.27 27.04
C PRO A 88 -14.47 2.34 25.93
N ALA A 89 -13.54 1.60 25.33
CA ALA A 89 -13.90 0.59 24.35
C ALA A 89 -14.80 -0.49 25.00
N GLU A 90 -15.86 -0.86 24.31
CA GLU A 90 -16.72 -1.97 24.73
C GLU A 90 -16.08 -3.30 24.36
N LEU A 91 -16.36 -4.33 25.14
CA LEU A 91 -15.91 -5.69 24.83
C LEU A 91 -16.53 -6.13 23.49
N LEU A 92 -15.74 -6.80 22.67
CA LEU A 92 -16.23 -7.37 21.42
C LEU A 92 -17.37 -8.37 21.69
N LYS A 93 -18.49 -8.21 20.99
CA LYS A 93 -19.64 -9.09 21.08
C LYS A 93 -19.29 -10.48 20.52
N LYS A 94 -19.93 -11.51 21.06
CA LYS A 94 -19.78 -12.87 20.53
C LYS A 94 -20.32 -12.94 19.08
N PRO A 95 -19.81 -13.86 18.24
CA PRO A 95 -20.21 -13.94 16.83
C PRO A 95 -21.74 -14.02 16.63
N GLY A 96 -22.44 -14.81 17.46
CA GLY A 96 -23.89 -14.96 17.39
C GLY A 96 -24.71 -13.71 17.74
N GLU A 97 -24.10 -12.73 18.44
CA GLU A 97 -24.75 -11.48 18.85
C GLU A 97 -24.61 -10.36 17.79
N LEU A 98 -23.71 -10.53 16.83
CA LEU A 98 -23.54 -9.61 15.71
C LEU A 98 -24.64 -9.83 14.68
N LYS A 99 -25.15 -8.75 14.08
CA LYS A 99 -26.37 -8.80 13.27
C LYS A 99 -26.13 -9.13 11.81
N SER A 100 -25.00 -8.69 11.25
CA SER A 100 -24.70 -8.78 9.82
C SER A 100 -23.39 -9.51 9.53
N CYS A 101 -23.24 -10.02 8.31
CA CYS A 101 -21.98 -10.57 7.81
C CYS A 101 -20.87 -9.49 7.77
N GLU A 102 -21.24 -8.22 7.54
CA GLU A 102 -20.33 -7.07 7.60
C GLU A 102 -19.71 -6.93 9.00
N GLU A 103 -20.52 -6.92 10.05
CA GLU A 103 -20.03 -6.82 11.42
C GLU A 103 -19.13 -8.00 11.78
N LEU A 104 -19.47 -9.21 11.32
CA LEU A 104 -18.66 -10.42 11.53
C LEU A 104 -17.31 -10.32 10.80
N TYR A 105 -17.31 -9.88 9.55
CA TYR A 105 -16.09 -9.66 8.77
C TYR A 105 -15.17 -8.65 9.47
N LEU A 106 -15.68 -7.45 9.81
CA LEU A 106 -14.92 -6.41 10.47
C LEU A 106 -14.38 -6.84 11.84
N ALA A 107 -15.16 -7.60 12.60
CA ALA A 107 -14.71 -8.14 13.87
C ALA A 107 -13.55 -9.13 13.69
N GLY A 108 -13.66 -10.05 12.73
CA GLY A 108 -12.60 -11.01 12.41
C GLY A 108 -11.31 -10.32 11.95
N GLU A 109 -11.40 -9.35 11.05
CA GLU A 109 -10.23 -8.56 10.62
C GLU A 109 -9.57 -7.80 11.77
N HIS A 110 -10.38 -7.18 12.63
CA HIS A 110 -9.86 -6.50 13.81
C HIS A 110 -9.05 -7.45 14.71
N LEU A 111 -9.57 -8.64 14.95
CA LEU A 111 -8.88 -9.65 15.77
C LEU A 111 -7.57 -10.12 15.15
N GLU A 112 -7.53 -10.31 13.82
CA GLU A 112 -6.29 -10.66 13.12
C GLU A 112 -5.26 -9.53 13.18
N GLN A 113 -5.67 -8.29 12.94
CA GLN A 113 -4.77 -7.13 12.93
C GLN A 113 -4.12 -6.89 14.29
N TYR A 114 -4.90 -7.01 15.36
CA TYR A 114 -4.43 -6.75 16.72
C TYR A 114 -3.98 -8.01 17.46
N ARG A 115 -4.04 -9.18 16.83
CA ARG A 115 -3.66 -10.48 17.41
C ARG A 115 -4.23 -10.67 18.80
N HIS A 116 -5.55 -10.57 18.88
CA HIS A 116 -6.26 -10.62 20.18
C HIS A 116 -6.05 -11.96 20.87
N ALA A 117 -5.64 -11.95 22.16
CA ALA A 117 -5.26 -13.15 22.88
C ALA A 117 -6.45 -14.04 23.31
N THR A 118 -7.67 -13.49 23.36
CA THR A 118 -8.84 -14.15 23.97
C THR A 118 -9.89 -14.58 22.95
N PHE A 119 -9.99 -13.89 21.82
CA PHE A 119 -10.96 -14.16 20.76
C PHE A 119 -10.25 -14.67 19.51
N ASP A 120 -10.84 -15.69 18.89
CA ASP A 120 -10.33 -16.24 17.62
C ASP A 120 -11.07 -15.60 16.43
N PRO A 121 -10.38 -15.03 15.45
CA PRO A 121 -11.01 -14.46 14.25
C PRO A 121 -11.83 -15.48 13.47
N THR A 122 -11.45 -16.77 13.51
CA THR A 122 -12.14 -17.83 12.78
C THR A 122 -13.56 -18.04 13.23
N ASP A 123 -13.87 -17.85 14.53
CA ASP A 123 -15.22 -17.95 15.07
C ASP A 123 -16.17 -16.95 14.37
N TYR A 124 -15.66 -15.76 14.04
CA TYR A 124 -16.41 -14.69 13.37
C TYR A 124 -16.56 -14.97 11.88
N TYR A 125 -15.48 -15.37 11.22
CA TYR A 125 -15.53 -15.69 9.79
C TYR A 125 -16.45 -16.89 9.52
N LEU A 126 -16.34 -17.94 10.30
CA LEU A 126 -17.16 -19.15 10.13
C LEU A 126 -18.63 -18.90 10.44
N GLU A 127 -18.96 -18.09 11.47
CA GLU A 127 -20.36 -17.70 11.72
C GLU A 127 -20.91 -16.89 10.54
N GLY A 128 -20.13 -15.99 9.97
CA GLY A 128 -20.52 -15.26 8.76
C GLY A 128 -20.76 -16.16 7.57
N LEU A 129 -19.85 -17.09 7.29
CA LEU A 129 -19.99 -18.09 6.23
C LEU A 129 -21.13 -19.09 6.47
N ARG A 130 -21.50 -19.35 7.72
CA ARG A 130 -22.70 -20.12 8.05
C ARG A 130 -23.97 -19.39 7.64
N ARG A 131 -24.01 -18.05 7.76
CA ARG A 131 -25.16 -17.21 7.38
C ARG A 131 -25.23 -16.98 5.88
N ASP A 132 -24.11 -16.63 5.27
CA ASP A 132 -23.96 -16.48 3.82
C ASP A 132 -22.68 -17.21 3.33
N PRO A 133 -22.82 -18.47 2.89
CA PRO A 133 -21.70 -19.26 2.37
C PRO A 133 -21.03 -18.65 1.12
N SER A 134 -21.70 -17.72 0.48
CA SER A 134 -21.22 -17.06 -0.76
C SER A 134 -20.69 -15.64 -0.53
N ASP A 135 -20.64 -15.16 0.72
CA ASP A 135 -20.08 -13.81 0.98
C ASP A 135 -18.63 -13.72 0.51
N ILE A 136 -18.38 -12.73 -0.35
CA ILE A 136 -17.09 -12.57 -1.04
C ILE A 136 -15.97 -12.26 -0.05
N ARG A 137 -16.21 -11.32 0.88
CA ARG A 137 -15.18 -10.84 1.80
C ARG A 137 -14.85 -11.89 2.86
N LEU A 138 -15.87 -12.56 3.40
CA LEU A 138 -15.68 -13.63 4.37
C LEU A 138 -14.94 -14.82 3.78
N ASN A 139 -15.28 -15.24 2.54
CA ASN A 139 -14.52 -16.29 1.87
C ASN A 139 -13.06 -15.86 1.62
N ASN A 140 -12.84 -14.62 1.18
CA ASN A 140 -11.49 -14.10 0.95
C ASN A 140 -10.68 -14.00 2.26
N ALA A 141 -11.27 -13.42 3.33
CA ALA A 141 -10.59 -13.26 4.62
C ALA A 141 -10.26 -14.61 5.28
N TYR A 142 -11.23 -15.53 5.32
CA TYR A 142 -10.99 -16.84 5.87
C TYR A 142 -9.99 -17.64 5.03
N GLY A 143 -10.07 -17.54 3.69
CA GLY A 143 -9.08 -18.12 2.80
C GLY A 143 -7.67 -17.58 3.08
N LEU A 144 -7.53 -16.27 3.32
CA LEU A 144 -6.25 -15.66 3.66
C LEU A 144 -5.73 -16.11 5.03
N TYR A 145 -6.61 -16.25 6.01
CA TYR A 145 -6.28 -16.82 7.30
C TYR A 145 -5.73 -18.25 7.17
N LEU A 146 -6.40 -19.12 6.41
CA LEU A 146 -5.94 -20.48 6.12
C LEU A 146 -4.59 -20.50 5.42
N TYR A 147 -4.39 -19.63 4.43
CA TYR A 147 -3.12 -19.49 3.72
C TYR A 147 -1.97 -19.13 4.67
N LYS A 148 -2.16 -18.14 5.52
CA LYS A 148 -1.16 -17.70 6.53
C LYS A 148 -0.83 -18.84 7.53
N ASN A 149 -1.75 -19.74 7.77
CA ASN A 149 -1.56 -20.90 8.65
C ASN A 149 -1.10 -22.18 7.91
N GLY A 150 -0.71 -22.07 6.64
CA GLY A 150 -0.16 -23.19 5.85
C GLY A 150 -1.19 -24.14 5.25
N GLN A 151 -2.49 -23.89 5.44
CA GLN A 151 -3.59 -24.68 4.87
C GLN A 151 -3.88 -24.20 3.43
N VAL A 152 -2.86 -24.30 2.57
CA VAL A 152 -2.86 -23.65 1.24
C VAL A 152 -3.92 -24.23 0.31
N LYS A 153 -4.15 -25.54 0.30
CA LYS A 153 -5.16 -26.19 -0.57
C LYS A 153 -6.57 -25.74 -0.21
N GLU A 154 -6.86 -25.72 1.09
CA GLU A 154 -8.14 -25.25 1.59
C GLU A 154 -8.35 -23.77 1.26
N SER A 155 -7.31 -22.95 1.44
CA SER A 155 -7.39 -21.51 1.16
C SER A 155 -7.76 -21.25 -0.30
N ALA A 156 -7.18 -21.98 -1.25
CA ALA A 156 -7.50 -21.85 -2.67
C ALA A 156 -8.98 -22.13 -2.96
N ALA A 157 -9.61 -23.07 -2.25
CA ALA A 157 -11.02 -23.36 -2.41
C ALA A 157 -11.92 -22.19 -1.98
N TYR A 158 -11.57 -21.49 -0.89
CA TYR A 158 -12.29 -20.30 -0.44
C TYR A 158 -12.10 -19.12 -1.37
N PHE A 159 -10.91 -18.90 -1.90
CA PHE A 159 -10.68 -17.85 -2.91
C PHE A 159 -11.48 -18.11 -4.19
N ARG A 160 -11.56 -19.36 -4.65
CA ARG A 160 -12.39 -19.72 -5.81
C ARG A 160 -13.89 -19.45 -5.56
N LYS A 161 -14.41 -19.75 -4.36
CA LYS A 161 -15.80 -19.39 -4.00
C LYS A 161 -16.04 -17.88 -4.02
N ALA A 162 -15.10 -17.10 -3.48
CA ALA A 162 -15.17 -15.64 -3.52
C ALA A 162 -15.20 -15.12 -4.97
N ILE A 163 -14.36 -15.65 -5.84
CA ILE A 163 -14.28 -15.29 -7.26
C ILE A 163 -15.56 -15.70 -8.00
N GLU A 164 -16.07 -16.89 -7.78
CA GLU A 164 -17.33 -17.37 -8.39
C GLU A 164 -18.48 -16.41 -8.11
N LYS A 165 -18.64 -16.01 -6.85
CA LYS A 165 -19.66 -15.03 -6.46
C LYS A 165 -19.41 -13.66 -7.05
N GLN A 166 -18.16 -13.19 -7.01
CA GLN A 166 -17.76 -11.87 -7.49
C GLN A 166 -17.99 -11.74 -9.01
N THR A 167 -17.80 -12.82 -9.77
CA THR A 167 -17.92 -12.83 -11.22
C THR A 167 -19.31 -13.25 -11.74
N TRP A 168 -20.22 -13.63 -10.86
CA TRP A 168 -21.54 -14.12 -11.23
C TRP A 168 -22.31 -13.19 -12.17
N LYS A 169 -22.26 -11.86 -11.92
CA LYS A 169 -22.95 -10.87 -12.77
C LYS A 169 -21.98 -10.08 -13.66
N THR A 170 -20.71 -10.07 -13.35
CA THR A 170 -19.71 -9.25 -14.01
C THR A 170 -18.41 -10.05 -14.16
N PRO A 171 -18.00 -10.41 -15.38
CA PRO A 171 -16.77 -11.18 -15.60
C PRO A 171 -15.50 -10.40 -15.23
N ASN A 172 -15.61 -9.07 -15.09
CA ASN A 172 -14.53 -8.16 -14.73
C ASN A 172 -14.86 -7.45 -13.42
N PRO A 173 -14.60 -8.09 -12.27
CA PRO A 173 -14.86 -7.49 -10.98
C PRO A 173 -13.95 -6.28 -10.73
N TYR A 174 -14.46 -5.33 -9.95
CA TYR A 174 -13.74 -4.11 -9.62
C TYR A 174 -12.48 -4.38 -8.75
N LEU A 175 -12.57 -5.32 -7.82
CA LEU A 175 -11.49 -5.67 -6.89
C LEU A 175 -10.71 -6.89 -7.40
N GLY A 176 -9.38 -6.80 -7.38
CA GLY A 176 -8.48 -7.86 -7.80
C GLY A 176 -7.98 -8.77 -6.69
N GLU A 177 -8.29 -8.45 -5.43
CA GLU A 177 -7.70 -9.10 -4.26
C GLU A 177 -7.93 -10.62 -4.22
N CYS A 178 -9.15 -11.09 -4.49
CA CYS A 178 -9.45 -12.53 -4.49
C CYS A 178 -8.62 -13.29 -5.53
N TYR A 179 -8.41 -12.70 -6.70
CA TYR A 179 -7.55 -13.28 -7.74
C TYR A 179 -6.08 -13.28 -7.32
N PHE A 180 -5.62 -12.19 -6.70
CA PHE A 180 -4.26 -12.09 -6.19
C PHE A 180 -3.98 -13.15 -5.12
N ASN A 181 -4.87 -13.30 -4.15
CA ASN A 181 -4.76 -14.29 -3.09
C ASN A 181 -4.84 -15.72 -3.61
N LEU A 182 -5.69 -15.99 -4.60
CA LEU A 182 -5.70 -17.27 -5.30
C LEU A 182 -4.36 -17.54 -6.00
N GLY A 183 -3.81 -16.53 -6.69
CA GLY A 183 -2.50 -16.62 -7.32
C GLY A 183 -1.40 -16.98 -6.33
N LEU A 184 -1.39 -16.39 -5.13
CA LEU A 184 -0.43 -16.73 -4.07
C LEU A 184 -0.56 -18.19 -3.62
N ALA A 185 -1.79 -18.67 -3.43
CA ALA A 185 -2.04 -20.05 -3.04
C ALA A 185 -1.56 -21.03 -4.11
N LEU A 186 -1.89 -20.78 -5.38
CA LEU A 186 -1.50 -21.59 -6.52
C LEU A 186 0.03 -21.57 -6.77
N GLU A 187 0.66 -20.40 -6.64
CA GLU A 187 2.13 -20.30 -6.73
C GLU A 187 2.81 -21.13 -5.63
N THR A 188 2.25 -21.14 -4.42
CA THR A 188 2.77 -21.95 -3.31
C THR A 188 2.56 -23.45 -3.55
N LEU A 189 1.53 -23.84 -4.28
CA LEU A 189 1.27 -25.22 -4.71
C LEU A 189 2.04 -25.61 -5.98
N GLU A 190 2.85 -24.70 -6.53
CA GLU A 190 3.59 -24.85 -7.79
C GLU A 190 2.67 -25.03 -9.03
N GLU A 191 1.40 -24.65 -8.92
CA GLU A 191 0.44 -24.66 -10.02
C GLU A 191 0.59 -23.36 -10.85
N TYR A 192 1.77 -23.19 -11.48
CA TYR A 192 2.23 -21.93 -12.07
C TYR A 192 1.39 -21.42 -13.24
N GLU A 193 0.72 -22.29 -14.02
CA GLU A 193 -0.14 -21.85 -15.12
C GLU A 193 -1.40 -21.16 -14.60
N GLU A 194 -2.10 -21.79 -13.67
CA GLU A 194 -3.28 -21.21 -13.06
C GLU A 194 -2.90 -19.99 -12.21
N ALA A 195 -1.76 -20.03 -11.50
CA ALA A 195 -1.25 -18.87 -10.75
C ALA A 195 -0.99 -17.69 -11.66
N TYR A 196 -0.42 -17.90 -12.86
CA TYR A 196 -0.18 -16.86 -13.84
C TYR A 196 -1.48 -16.20 -14.26
N ASP A 197 -2.50 -16.97 -14.59
CA ASP A 197 -3.81 -16.46 -15.03
C ASP A 197 -4.48 -15.66 -13.90
N ALA A 198 -4.42 -16.15 -12.66
CA ALA A 198 -4.97 -15.48 -11.49
C ALA A 198 -4.24 -14.14 -11.24
N PHE A 199 -2.91 -14.12 -11.24
CA PHE A 199 -2.15 -12.88 -11.09
C PHE A 199 -2.40 -11.91 -12.24
N TYR A 200 -2.47 -12.42 -13.49
CA TYR A 200 -2.76 -11.56 -14.64
C TYR A 200 -4.13 -10.90 -14.49
N LYS A 201 -5.14 -11.65 -14.08
CA LYS A 201 -6.47 -11.09 -13.81
C LYS A 201 -6.45 -10.05 -12.68
N SER A 202 -5.66 -10.27 -11.63
CA SER A 202 -5.53 -9.33 -10.53
C SER A 202 -4.93 -7.98 -10.96
N THR A 203 -4.10 -7.94 -12.03
CA THR A 203 -3.49 -6.68 -12.52
C THR A 203 -4.49 -5.69 -13.12
N TRP A 204 -5.75 -6.10 -13.32
CA TRP A 204 -6.80 -5.23 -13.83
C TRP A 204 -7.33 -4.27 -12.76
N SER A 205 -7.14 -4.60 -11.49
CA SER A 205 -7.38 -3.71 -10.36
C SER A 205 -6.11 -2.96 -9.99
N ASP A 206 -6.21 -1.66 -9.72
CA ASP A 206 -5.04 -0.83 -9.45
C ASP A 206 -4.35 -1.19 -8.13
N GLU A 207 -5.10 -1.61 -7.13
CA GLU A 207 -4.60 -2.01 -5.80
C GLU A 207 -3.65 -3.22 -5.86
N THR A 208 -3.93 -4.18 -6.74
CA THR A 208 -3.14 -5.43 -6.88
C THR A 208 -2.25 -5.44 -8.12
N ARG A 209 -2.29 -4.37 -8.94
CA ARG A 209 -1.56 -4.31 -10.21
C ARG A 209 -0.05 -4.45 -10.02
N GLY A 210 0.55 -3.69 -9.12
CA GLY A 210 1.99 -3.72 -8.88
C GLY A 210 2.47 -5.08 -8.40
N THR A 211 1.82 -5.59 -7.36
CA THR A 211 2.15 -6.90 -6.79
C THR A 211 1.85 -8.05 -7.74
N GLY A 212 0.76 -7.97 -8.51
CA GLY A 212 0.42 -8.94 -9.55
C GLY A 212 1.50 -9.02 -10.63
N TYR A 213 1.96 -7.89 -11.17
CA TYR A 213 3.06 -7.87 -12.14
C TYR A 213 4.38 -8.39 -11.57
N TYR A 214 4.66 -8.17 -10.30
CA TYR A 214 5.84 -8.74 -9.65
C TYR A 214 5.80 -10.28 -9.63
N HIS A 215 4.66 -10.89 -9.28
CA HIS A 215 4.51 -12.35 -9.30
C HIS A 215 4.52 -12.92 -10.72
N LEU A 216 3.93 -12.23 -11.69
CA LEU A 216 4.05 -12.58 -13.11
C LEU A 216 5.51 -12.57 -13.57
N ALA A 217 6.30 -11.58 -13.17
CA ALA A 217 7.72 -11.49 -13.44
C ALA A 217 8.49 -12.69 -12.85
N ARG A 218 8.16 -13.09 -11.62
CA ARG A 218 8.75 -14.27 -10.97
C ARG A 218 8.47 -15.54 -11.76
N ILE A 219 7.21 -15.78 -12.15
CA ILE A 219 6.82 -16.97 -12.95
C ILE A 219 7.54 -16.97 -14.30
N LYS A 220 7.62 -15.82 -14.99
CA LYS A 220 8.40 -15.69 -16.24
C LYS A 220 9.88 -16.02 -16.06
N SER A 221 10.44 -15.56 -14.95
CA SER A 221 11.86 -15.87 -14.61
C SER A 221 12.08 -17.36 -14.37
N LEU A 222 11.16 -18.05 -13.69
CA LEU A 222 11.22 -19.51 -13.49
C LEU A 222 11.21 -20.28 -14.82
N ARG A 223 10.50 -19.74 -15.82
CA ARG A 223 10.44 -20.29 -17.19
C ARG A 223 11.65 -19.89 -18.06
N GLY A 224 12.65 -19.17 -17.51
CA GLY A 224 13.81 -18.67 -18.26
C GLY A 224 13.51 -17.49 -19.20
N GLN A 225 12.31 -16.94 -19.17
CA GLN A 225 11.86 -15.82 -20.01
C GLN A 225 12.28 -14.47 -19.38
N TYR A 226 13.61 -14.27 -19.24
CA TYR A 226 14.17 -13.15 -18.45
C TYR A 226 13.84 -11.76 -19.02
N ARG A 227 13.66 -11.61 -20.35
CA ARG A 227 13.28 -10.31 -20.94
C ARG A 227 11.85 -9.92 -20.55
N GLU A 228 10.90 -10.84 -20.69
CA GLU A 228 9.50 -10.62 -20.28
C GLU A 228 9.39 -10.41 -18.78
N ALA A 229 10.19 -11.19 -17.99
CA ALA A 229 10.27 -10.99 -16.55
C ALA A 229 10.75 -9.58 -16.18
N LEU A 230 11.74 -9.03 -16.89
CA LEU A 230 12.24 -7.69 -16.69
C LEU A 230 11.17 -6.63 -17.02
N GLU A 231 10.42 -6.80 -18.10
CA GLU A 231 9.33 -5.88 -18.50
C GLU A 231 8.22 -5.84 -17.46
N PHE A 232 7.78 -7.00 -16.97
CA PHE A 232 6.78 -7.08 -15.92
C PHE A 232 7.28 -6.47 -14.60
N ALA A 233 8.53 -6.72 -14.21
CA ALA A 233 9.10 -6.12 -13.01
C ALA A 233 9.21 -4.60 -13.11
N ARG A 234 9.56 -4.05 -14.27
CA ARG A 234 9.55 -2.60 -14.51
C ARG A 234 8.13 -2.03 -14.41
N THR A 235 7.13 -2.74 -14.95
CA THR A 235 5.72 -2.35 -14.82
C THR A 235 5.28 -2.35 -13.35
N ALA A 236 5.69 -3.33 -12.56
CA ALA A 236 5.43 -3.37 -11.13
C ALA A 236 6.05 -2.17 -10.40
N LEU A 237 7.30 -1.81 -10.75
CA LEU A 237 8.03 -0.70 -10.12
C LEU A 237 7.36 0.67 -10.33
N ILE A 238 6.65 0.88 -11.45
CA ILE A 238 5.91 2.13 -11.71
C ILE A 238 4.90 2.42 -10.61
N ARG A 239 4.33 1.39 -9.98
CA ARG A 239 3.32 1.54 -8.93
C ARG A 239 3.90 1.82 -7.55
N ASN A 240 5.09 1.31 -7.30
CA ASN A 240 5.80 1.54 -6.05
C ASN A 240 7.30 1.67 -6.34
N TRP A 241 7.74 2.90 -6.58
CA TRP A 241 9.13 3.20 -6.95
C TRP A 241 10.16 2.79 -5.89
N HIS A 242 9.76 2.73 -4.63
CA HIS A 242 10.59 2.36 -3.49
C HIS A 242 10.53 0.85 -3.13
N ASP A 243 9.93 0.03 -3.98
CA ASP A 243 9.85 -1.41 -3.72
C ASP A 243 11.23 -2.08 -3.90
N ILE A 244 11.89 -2.30 -2.77
CA ILE A 244 13.24 -2.91 -2.72
C ILE A 244 13.24 -4.33 -3.31
N LYS A 245 12.14 -5.10 -3.14
CA LYS A 245 12.05 -6.47 -3.69
C LYS A 245 12.04 -6.45 -5.22
N VAL A 246 11.21 -5.58 -5.78
CA VAL A 246 11.12 -5.39 -7.24
C VAL A 246 12.43 -4.86 -7.79
N ARG A 247 13.09 -3.90 -7.14
CA ARG A 247 14.40 -3.38 -7.54
C ARG A 247 15.48 -4.44 -7.53
N GLY A 248 15.55 -5.24 -6.47
CA GLY A 248 16.48 -6.35 -6.39
C GLY A 248 16.23 -7.40 -7.48
N PHE A 249 14.96 -7.67 -7.80
CA PHE A 249 14.60 -8.58 -8.87
C PHE A 249 15.02 -8.03 -10.26
N ILE A 250 14.80 -6.73 -10.53
CA ILE A 250 15.24 -6.07 -11.77
C ILE A 250 16.78 -6.17 -11.91
N ALA A 251 17.53 -5.89 -10.83
CA ALA A 251 18.98 -6.02 -10.83
C ALA A 251 19.43 -7.45 -11.17
N ALA A 252 18.75 -8.48 -10.62
CA ALA A 252 19.01 -9.88 -10.93
C ALA A 252 18.71 -10.22 -12.40
N MET A 253 17.60 -9.71 -12.96
CA MET A 253 17.26 -9.91 -14.38
C MET A 253 18.23 -9.19 -15.31
N ASN A 254 18.62 -7.96 -14.99
CA ASN A 254 19.66 -7.23 -15.73
C ASN A 254 20.97 -8.03 -15.78
N ARG A 255 21.38 -8.60 -14.64
CA ARG A 255 22.59 -9.46 -14.59
C ARG A 255 22.45 -10.71 -15.46
N LYS A 256 21.30 -11.38 -15.44
CA LYS A 256 21.04 -12.55 -16.30
C LYS A 256 21.08 -12.22 -17.79
N LEU A 257 20.62 -11.04 -18.16
CA LEU A 257 20.58 -10.52 -19.54
C LEU A 257 21.87 -9.81 -19.97
N GLN A 258 22.87 -9.70 -19.07
CA GLN A 258 24.12 -8.96 -19.27
C GLN A 258 23.90 -7.45 -19.59
N ILE A 259 22.80 -6.90 -19.08
CA ILE A 259 22.49 -5.46 -19.18
C ILE A 259 23.23 -4.73 -18.06
N ARG A 260 24.06 -3.74 -18.43
CA ARG A 260 24.73 -2.85 -17.48
C ARG A 260 23.90 -1.58 -17.30
N ASP A 261 23.28 -1.45 -16.13
CA ASP A 261 22.49 -0.28 -15.76
C ASP A 261 22.99 0.25 -14.39
N GLU A 262 24.16 0.90 -14.47
CA GLU A 262 24.85 1.42 -13.27
C GLU A 262 24.02 2.49 -12.56
N ALA A 263 23.31 3.33 -13.31
CA ALA A 263 22.46 4.38 -12.73
C ALA A 263 21.35 3.79 -11.87
N PHE A 264 20.64 2.77 -12.37
CA PHE A 264 19.60 2.07 -11.62
C PHE A 264 20.15 1.36 -10.38
N LEU A 265 21.34 0.75 -10.48
CA LEU A 265 21.96 0.07 -9.34
C LEU A 265 22.35 1.07 -8.25
N LEU A 266 22.98 2.20 -8.62
CA LEU A 266 23.36 3.25 -7.66
C LEU A 266 22.14 3.85 -6.97
N GLU A 267 21.08 4.14 -7.72
CA GLU A 267 19.83 4.63 -7.16
C GLU A 267 19.21 3.61 -6.20
N SER A 268 19.19 2.33 -6.58
CA SER A 268 18.62 1.25 -5.75
C SER A 268 19.39 1.01 -4.44
N CYS A 269 20.70 1.32 -4.43
CA CYS A 269 21.51 1.24 -3.20
C CYS A 269 21.32 2.45 -2.27
N ARG A 270 20.70 3.53 -2.72
CA ARG A 270 20.44 4.74 -1.91
C ARG A 270 19.08 4.74 -1.21
N LEU A 271 18.18 3.86 -1.61
CA LEU A 271 16.85 3.67 -1.06
C LEU A 271 16.86 2.67 0.09
#